data_5276db18d6aa088cc3cd9f689d97667a
#
_entry.id   5276db18d6aa088cc3cd9f689d97667a
#
_cell.length_a   1.000
_cell.length_b   1.000
_cell.length_c   1.000
_cell.angle_alpha   90.00
_cell.angle_beta   90.00
_cell.angle_gamma   90.00
#
_symmetry.space_group_name_H-M   'P 1'
#
loop_
_entity.id
_entity.type
_entity.pdbx_description
1 polymer ?
#
loop_
_entity_poly.entity_id
_entity_poly.type
_entity_poly.pdbx_seq_one_letter_code
_entity_poly.pdbx_strand_id
1 'polypeptide(L)'
;MPACGVPRDDRVHGGAGMKHLSPKDTAAFLASQPNALFIDCRSEMEYLFVGHPVGAHHVGWNDGPDWEINPHFVSQVKRLAGANHAARPIVLICRSGNRSLDAAAALIEAGFAEVYNVLHGFEGELDDRHHRNALAGWRFDGLPWEQC
;
A
#
# COMPACT_ATOMS: atom_id res chain seq x y z
N MET A 1 -16.37 -6.72 6.53
CA MET A 1 -15.23 -5.83 6.48
C MET A 1 -14.88 -5.37 7.89
N PRO A 2 -13.62 -5.51 8.24
CA PRO A 2 -13.26 -5.01 9.57
C PRO A 2 -13.58 -3.53 9.67
N ALA A 3 -13.89 -3.08 10.86
CA ALA A 3 -14.15 -1.67 11.09
C ALA A 3 -12.95 -0.85 10.62
N CYS A 4 -13.22 0.27 9.98
CA CYS A 4 -12.16 1.19 9.59
C CYS A 4 -11.43 1.64 10.85
N GLY A 5 -10.12 1.68 10.78
CA GLY A 5 -9.32 2.12 11.90
C GLY A 5 -8.96 1.06 12.91
N VAL A 6 -9.47 -0.15 12.78
CA VAL A 6 -9.03 -1.23 13.65
C VAL A 6 -7.70 -1.78 13.10
N PRO A 7 -6.60 -1.66 13.86
CA PRO A 7 -5.34 -2.20 13.40
C PRO A 7 -5.46 -3.71 13.26
N ARG A 8 -4.93 -4.23 12.20
CA ARG A 8 -4.83 -5.67 12.05
C ARG A 8 -3.64 -6.19 12.82
N ASP A 9 -3.81 -7.37 13.40
CA ASP A 9 -2.73 -8.06 14.04
C ASP A 9 -1.85 -8.68 12.95
N ASP A 10 -0.60 -8.29 12.87
CA ASP A 10 0.33 -8.83 11.88
C ASP A 10 0.47 -10.32 11.97
N ARG A 11 0.29 -10.89 13.15
CA ARG A 11 0.39 -12.34 13.33
C ARG A 11 -0.71 -13.09 12.61
N VAL A 12 -1.85 -12.44 12.38
CA VAL A 12 -2.96 -13.03 11.62
C VAL A 12 -2.62 -13.07 10.14
N HIS A 13 -1.90 -12.08 9.67
CA HIS A 13 -1.47 -11.97 8.29
C HIS A 13 -0.03 -12.36 8.10
N GLY A 14 0.57 -12.85 9.17
CA GLY A 14 1.97 -12.99 9.41
C GLY A 14 2.75 -13.79 8.42
N GLY A 15 2.66 -13.43 7.21
CA GLY A 15 3.67 -13.85 6.28
C GLY A 15 5.01 -13.42 6.87
N ALA A 16 5.94 -14.33 6.94
CA ALA A 16 7.25 -14.08 7.52
C ALA A 16 7.98 -12.92 6.87
N GLY A 17 7.59 -12.48 5.68
CA GLY A 17 8.21 -11.38 4.97
C GLY A 17 7.48 -10.06 5.06
N MET A 18 6.31 -10.00 5.69
CA MET A 18 5.52 -8.77 5.74
C MET A 18 5.92 -7.92 6.95
N LYS A 19 6.21 -6.65 6.70
CA LYS A 19 6.51 -5.67 7.73
C LYS A 19 5.62 -4.45 7.56
N HIS A 20 5.44 -3.71 8.65
CA HIS A 20 4.60 -2.52 8.66
C HIS A 20 5.44 -1.30 8.99
N LEU A 21 5.25 -0.24 8.23
CA LEU A 21 5.94 1.03 8.43
C LEU A 21 4.91 2.14 8.58
N SER A 22 5.16 3.07 9.50
CA SER A 22 4.38 4.31 9.55
C SER A 22 4.62 5.10 8.26
N PRO A 23 3.75 6.05 7.91
CA PRO A 23 4.00 6.89 6.73
C PRO A 23 5.36 7.59 6.78
N LYS A 24 5.74 8.14 7.92
CA LYS A 24 7.04 8.83 8.07
C LYS A 24 8.21 7.87 7.95
N ASP A 25 8.11 6.69 8.55
CA ASP A 25 9.16 5.67 8.42
C ASP A 25 9.23 5.15 6.99
N THR A 26 8.11 5.08 6.30
CA THR A 26 8.08 4.71 4.89
C THR A 26 8.85 5.72 4.04
N ALA A 27 8.60 7.01 4.26
CA ALA A 27 9.32 8.05 3.52
C ALA A 27 10.83 7.95 3.75
N ALA A 28 11.25 7.72 4.99
CA ALA A 28 12.65 7.54 5.33
C ALA A 28 13.23 6.27 4.68
N PHE A 29 12.49 5.18 4.71
CA PHE A 29 12.91 3.93 4.09
C PHE A 29 13.12 4.09 2.59
N LEU A 30 12.16 4.72 1.90
CA LEU A 30 12.26 4.95 0.46
C LEU A 30 13.43 5.85 0.10
N ALA A 31 13.72 6.84 0.93
CA ALA A 31 14.86 7.73 0.72
C ALA A 31 16.19 6.97 0.88
N SER A 32 16.26 6.02 1.81
CA SER A 32 17.48 5.26 2.07
C SER A 32 17.63 4.01 1.18
N GLN A 33 16.55 3.59 0.53
CA GLN A 33 16.52 2.39 -0.30
C GLN A 33 16.01 2.72 -1.69
N PRO A 34 16.85 3.33 -2.55
CA PRO A 34 16.40 3.73 -3.89
C PRO A 34 15.97 2.57 -4.76
N ASN A 35 16.32 1.33 -4.38
CA ASN A 35 15.88 0.14 -5.08
C ASN A 35 14.46 -0.30 -4.70
N ALA A 36 13.89 0.24 -3.63
CA ALA A 36 12.55 -0.12 -3.20
C ALA A 36 11.51 0.38 -4.22
N LEU A 37 10.52 -0.47 -4.50
CA LEU A 37 9.44 -0.15 -5.42
C LEU A 37 8.21 0.23 -4.59
N PHE A 38 7.72 1.46 -4.79
CA PHE A 38 6.57 1.99 -4.06
C PHE A 38 5.33 1.85 -4.93
N ILE A 39 4.32 1.13 -4.44
CA ILE A 39 3.12 0.79 -5.19
C ILE A 39 1.87 1.21 -4.43
N ASP A 40 1.03 1.97 -5.12
CA ASP A 40 -0.32 2.30 -4.66
C ASP A 40 -1.27 1.25 -5.24
N CYS A 41 -1.88 0.46 -4.36
CA CYS A 41 -2.74 -0.64 -4.78
C CYS A 41 -4.24 -0.32 -4.70
N ARG A 42 -4.58 0.96 -4.61
CA ARG A 42 -5.98 1.41 -4.63
C ARG A 42 -6.55 1.38 -6.05
N SER A 43 -7.82 1.76 -6.17
CA SER A 43 -8.46 1.89 -7.49
C SER A 43 -7.82 3.02 -8.29
N GLU A 44 -8.01 2.97 -9.60
CA GLU A 44 -7.52 4.01 -10.50
C GLU A 44 -8.09 5.38 -10.15
N MET A 45 -9.38 5.43 -9.82
CA MET A 45 -10.03 6.70 -9.46
C MET A 45 -9.42 7.30 -8.19
N GLU A 46 -9.14 6.47 -7.21
CA GLU A 46 -8.47 6.95 -5.99
C GLU A 46 -7.08 7.49 -6.31
N TYR A 47 -6.31 6.74 -7.08
CA TYR A 47 -4.96 7.13 -7.44
C TYR A 47 -4.92 8.47 -8.17
N LEU A 48 -5.79 8.65 -9.15
CA LEU A 48 -5.80 9.84 -10.00
C LEU A 48 -6.46 11.03 -9.32
N PHE A 49 -7.66 10.85 -8.76
CA PHE A 49 -8.49 11.98 -8.34
C PHE A 49 -8.42 12.29 -6.86
N VAL A 50 -8.30 11.30 -6.01
CA VAL A 50 -8.06 11.55 -4.58
C VAL A 50 -6.61 11.98 -4.39
N GLY A 51 -5.72 11.43 -5.19
CA GLY A 51 -4.30 11.71 -5.14
C GLY A 51 -3.51 10.49 -4.73
N HIS A 52 -2.20 10.58 -4.88
CA HIS A 52 -1.29 9.48 -4.57
C HIS A 52 0.04 10.03 -4.07
N PRO A 53 0.83 9.23 -3.34
CA PRO A 53 2.16 9.66 -2.93
C PRO A 53 3.06 9.93 -4.14
N VAL A 54 3.87 10.95 -4.06
CA VAL A 54 4.88 11.21 -5.09
C VAL A 54 5.82 9.99 -5.17
N GLY A 55 6.05 9.49 -6.37
CA GLY A 55 6.91 8.33 -6.61
C GLY A 55 6.22 6.98 -6.53
N ALA A 56 4.94 6.93 -6.18
CA ALA A 56 4.20 5.67 -6.15
C ALA A 56 3.72 5.29 -7.55
N HIS A 57 3.95 4.04 -7.92
CA HIS A 57 3.38 3.46 -9.13
C HIS A 57 2.02 2.89 -8.83
N HIS A 58 1.10 2.96 -9.78
CA HIS A 58 -0.24 2.40 -9.60
C HIS A 58 -0.31 0.98 -10.14
N VAL A 59 -0.61 0.04 -9.24
CA VAL A 59 -1.01 -1.32 -9.61
C VAL A 59 -2.18 -1.68 -8.71
N GLY A 60 -3.40 -1.63 -9.23
CA GLY A 60 -4.59 -1.85 -8.42
C GLY A 60 -4.73 -3.29 -7.96
N TRP A 61 -5.06 -3.48 -6.69
CA TRP A 61 -5.39 -4.79 -6.14
C TRP A 61 -6.81 -5.19 -6.52
N ASN A 62 -7.75 -4.28 -6.31
CA ASN A 62 -9.12 -4.45 -6.77
C ASN A 62 -9.70 -3.09 -7.17
N ASP A 63 -10.74 -3.11 -8.00
CA ASP A 63 -11.33 -1.89 -8.52
C ASP A 63 -12.83 -2.04 -8.69
N GLY A 64 -13.54 -0.89 -8.70
CA GLY A 64 -14.98 -0.87 -8.94
C GLY A 64 -15.32 -1.23 -10.38
N PRO A 65 -16.62 -1.51 -10.66
CA PRO A 65 -17.74 -1.37 -9.71
C PRO A 65 -17.93 -2.53 -8.74
N ASP A 66 -17.44 -3.71 -9.03
CA ASP A 66 -17.71 -4.91 -8.24
C ASP A 66 -16.55 -5.30 -7.30
N TRP A 67 -15.48 -4.54 -7.32
CA TRP A 67 -14.31 -4.74 -6.47
C TRP A 67 -13.65 -6.11 -6.62
N GLU A 68 -13.72 -6.66 -7.81
CA GLU A 68 -13.03 -7.90 -8.11
C GLU A 68 -11.52 -7.73 -7.99
N ILE A 69 -10.87 -8.76 -7.46
CA ILE A 69 -9.42 -8.77 -7.34
C ILE A 69 -8.80 -8.83 -8.74
N ASN A 70 -7.80 -7.99 -8.96
CA ASN A 70 -7.06 -7.96 -10.20
C ASN A 70 -6.23 -9.26 -10.36
N PRO A 71 -6.59 -10.15 -11.30
CA PRO A 71 -5.87 -11.41 -11.44
C PRO A 71 -4.45 -11.24 -11.96
N HIS A 72 -4.11 -10.06 -12.45
CA HIS A 72 -2.80 -9.74 -12.99
C HIS A 72 -1.92 -8.94 -12.03
N PHE A 73 -2.38 -8.74 -10.79
CA PHE A 73 -1.66 -7.91 -9.82
C PHE A 73 -0.22 -8.35 -9.66
N VAL A 74 -0.01 -9.62 -9.35
CA VAL A 74 1.34 -10.16 -9.11
C VAL A 74 2.22 -10.03 -10.37
N SER A 75 1.69 -10.35 -11.54
CA SER A 75 2.46 -10.26 -12.77
C SER A 75 2.81 -8.82 -13.13
N GLN A 76 1.91 -7.88 -12.85
CA GLN A 76 2.17 -6.46 -13.07
C GLN A 76 3.27 -5.95 -12.14
N VAL A 77 3.24 -6.35 -10.87
CA VAL A 77 4.30 -5.99 -9.91
C VAL A 77 5.64 -6.60 -10.33
N LYS A 78 5.65 -7.86 -10.75
CA LYS A 78 6.87 -8.51 -11.23
C LYS A 78 7.47 -7.76 -12.41
N ARG A 79 6.63 -7.29 -13.33
CA ARG A 79 7.09 -6.54 -14.50
C ARG A 79 7.75 -5.23 -14.09
N LEU A 80 7.16 -4.51 -13.15
CA LEU A 80 7.74 -3.27 -12.63
C LEU A 80 9.05 -3.53 -11.88
N ALA A 81 9.08 -4.60 -11.10
CA ALA A 81 10.24 -4.91 -10.28
C ALA A 81 11.44 -5.41 -11.09
N GLY A 82 11.19 -6.05 -12.23
CA GLY A 82 12.25 -6.50 -13.13
C GLY A 82 12.80 -7.87 -12.82
N ALA A 83 13.97 -8.18 -13.41
CA ALA A 83 14.55 -9.52 -13.37
C ALA A 83 14.83 -10.01 -11.95
N ASN A 84 15.23 -9.13 -11.05
CA ASN A 84 15.54 -9.47 -9.65
C ASN A 84 14.36 -9.20 -8.72
N HIS A 85 13.14 -9.37 -9.20
CA HIS A 85 11.93 -9.01 -8.45
C HIS A 85 11.88 -9.63 -7.07
N ALA A 86 12.29 -10.88 -6.91
CA ALA A 86 12.19 -11.57 -5.63
C ALA A 86 13.01 -10.90 -4.52
N ALA A 87 14.11 -10.25 -4.86
CA ALA A 87 14.98 -9.57 -3.89
C ALA A 87 14.66 -8.09 -3.71
N ARG A 88 13.84 -7.52 -4.59
CA ARG A 88 13.54 -6.09 -4.56
C ARG A 88 12.51 -5.78 -3.48
N PRO A 89 12.78 -4.83 -2.57
CA PRO A 89 11.78 -4.43 -1.57
C PRO A 89 10.56 -3.81 -2.24
N ILE A 90 9.37 -4.23 -1.82
CA ILE A 90 8.10 -3.71 -2.32
C ILE A 90 7.37 -3.04 -1.16
N VAL A 91 6.96 -1.80 -1.36
CA VAL A 91 6.19 -1.05 -0.37
C VAL A 91 4.81 -0.80 -0.93
N LEU A 92 3.79 -1.25 -0.23
CA LEU A 92 2.39 -1.13 -0.66
C LEU A 92 1.65 -0.12 0.19
N ILE A 93 0.89 0.74 -0.46
CA ILE A 93 0.00 1.69 0.21
C ILE A 93 -1.42 1.54 -0.33
N CYS A 94 -2.41 1.59 0.56
CA CYS A 94 -3.80 1.66 0.17
C CYS A 94 -4.48 2.82 0.91
N ARG A 95 -5.81 2.80 1.04
CA ARG A 95 -6.51 3.94 1.64
C ARG A 95 -6.25 4.06 3.14
N SER A 96 -6.36 2.95 3.88
CA SER A 96 -6.21 2.95 5.33
C SER A 96 -5.35 1.80 5.86
N GLY A 97 -4.70 1.04 4.97
CA GLY A 97 -3.78 -0.03 5.36
C GLY A 97 -4.37 -1.43 5.35
N ASN A 98 -5.59 -1.63 4.84
CA ASN A 98 -6.26 -2.94 4.86
C ASN A 98 -6.17 -3.70 3.54
N ARG A 99 -6.46 -3.07 2.41
CA ARG A 99 -6.36 -3.73 1.09
C ARG A 99 -4.93 -4.19 0.79
N SER A 100 -3.97 -3.40 1.22
CA SER A 100 -2.55 -3.71 1.00
C SER A 100 -2.09 -4.96 1.74
N LEU A 101 -2.80 -5.38 2.79
CA LEU A 101 -2.46 -6.62 3.49
C LEU A 101 -2.70 -7.85 2.60
N ASP A 102 -3.83 -7.88 1.91
CA ASP A 102 -4.13 -8.98 1.00
C ASP A 102 -3.18 -8.97 -0.21
N ALA A 103 -2.90 -7.77 -0.73
CA ALA A 103 -1.96 -7.61 -1.83
C ALA A 103 -0.55 -8.07 -1.43
N ALA A 104 -0.12 -7.71 -0.22
CA ALA A 104 1.18 -8.13 0.30
C ALA A 104 1.26 -9.64 0.45
N ALA A 105 0.21 -10.27 0.97
CA ALA A 105 0.17 -11.72 1.11
C ALA A 105 0.34 -12.42 -0.23
N ALA A 106 -0.30 -11.90 -1.28
CA ALA A 106 -0.18 -12.45 -2.62
C ALA A 106 1.25 -12.35 -3.15
N LEU A 107 1.93 -11.22 -2.89
CA LEU A 107 3.32 -11.05 -3.32
C LEU A 107 4.27 -11.97 -2.57
N ILE A 108 4.07 -12.12 -1.26
CA ILE A 108 4.89 -13.03 -0.45
C ILE A 108 4.73 -14.46 -0.94
N GLU A 109 3.51 -14.89 -1.21
CA GLU A 109 3.24 -16.21 -1.75
C GLU A 109 3.91 -16.41 -3.10
N ALA A 110 4.03 -15.35 -3.88
CA ALA A 110 4.67 -15.38 -5.18
C ALA A 110 6.20 -15.32 -5.13
N GLY A 111 6.80 -15.24 -3.94
CA GLY A 111 8.25 -15.31 -3.77
C GLY A 111 8.96 -13.98 -3.50
N PHE A 112 8.23 -12.89 -3.29
CA PHE A 112 8.86 -11.63 -2.90
C PHE A 112 9.36 -11.73 -1.46
N ALA A 113 10.63 -11.41 -1.24
CA ALA A 113 11.28 -11.61 0.06
C ALA A 113 10.99 -10.49 1.05
N GLU A 114 10.83 -9.25 0.57
CA GLU A 114 10.63 -8.08 1.42
C GLU A 114 9.40 -7.30 0.95
N VAL A 115 8.33 -7.37 1.74
CA VAL A 115 7.09 -6.65 1.43
C VAL A 115 6.69 -5.85 2.67
N TYR A 116 6.42 -4.58 2.45
CA TYR A 116 6.08 -3.62 3.49
C TYR A 116 4.69 -3.06 3.25
N ASN A 117 3.94 -2.88 4.32
CA ASN A 117 2.63 -2.23 4.30
C ASN A 117 2.76 -0.87 4.99
N VAL A 118 2.23 0.18 4.36
CA VAL A 118 2.16 1.50 4.98
C VAL A 118 0.96 1.54 5.91
N LEU A 119 1.24 1.61 7.21
CA LEU A 119 0.20 1.73 8.23
C LEU A 119 -0.63 2.98 7.97
N HIS A 120 -1.93 2.87 8.16
CA HIS A 120 -2.91 3.95 7.98
C HIS A 120 -3.07 4.40 6.51
N GLY A 121 -2.24 3.93 5.60
CA GLY A 121 -2.38 4.19 4.18
C GLY A 121 -2.29 5.67 3.79
N PHE A 122 -2.97 6.01 2.72
CA PHE A 122 -2.93 7.36 2.15
C PHE A 122 -3.83 8.35 2.90
N GLU A 123 -5.00 7.89 3.30
CA GLU A 123 -6.04 8.76 3.90
C GLU A 123 -6.28 8.48 5.39
N GLY A 124 -5.76 7.40 5.90
CA GLY A 124 -6.01 7.01 7.28
C GLY A 124 -7.41 6.47 7.52
N GLU A 125 -7.67 6.16 8.78
CA GLU A 125 -8.96 5.67 9.24
C GLU A 125 -9.98 6.81 9.30
N LEU A 126 -11.26 6.44 9.32
CA LEU A 126 -12.31 7.41 9.55
C LEU A 126 -12.30 7.87 11.02
N ASP A 127 -12.50 9.15 11.23
CA ASP A 127 -12.74 9.67 12.58
C ASP A 127 -14.20 9.43 12.99
N ASP A 128 -14.60 9.93 14.15
CA ASP A 128 -15.96 9.75 14.67
C ASP A 128 -17.02 10.54 13.89
N ARG A 129 -16.60 11.42 12.99
CA ARG A 129 -17.48 12.17 12.09
C ARG A 129 -17.45 11.61 10.67
N HIS A 130 -16.85 10.43 10.49
CA HIS A 130 -16.69 9.80 9.18
C HIS A 130 -15.83 10.63 8.22
N HIS A 131 -14.80 11.30 8.74
CA HIS A 131 -13.82 12.01 7.93
C HIS A 131 -12.51 11.25 7.89
N ARG A 132 -11.91 11.19 6.71
CA ARG A 132 -10.54 10.71 6.55
C ARG A 132 -9.57 11.88 6.60
N ASN A 133 -8.28 11.59 6.67
CA ASN A 133 -7.22 12.59 6.76
C ASN A 133 -7.29 13.43 8.04
N ALA A 134 -7.87 12.87 9.08
CA ALA A 134 -8.07 13.56 10.34
C ALA A 134 -7.32 12.92 11.51
N LEU A 135 -6.91 11.67 11.39
CA LEU A 135 -6.25 10.94 12.48
C LEU A 135 -4.82 10.53 12.12
N ALA A 136 -4.61 10.02 10.91
CA ALA A 136 -3.34 9.47 10.49
C ALA A 136 -3.32 9.30 8.97
N GLY A 137 -2.18 8.92 8.43
CA GLY A 137 -2.02 8.59 7.02
C GLY A 137 -0.98 9.47 6.34
N TRP A 138 -0.66 9.10 5.10
CA TRP A 138 0.36 9.80 4.31
C TRP A 138 0.08 11.30 4.20
N ARG A 139 -1.14 11.64 3.81
CA ARG A 139 -1.53 13.05 3.65
C ARG A 139 -1.60 13.77 5.00
N PHE A 140 -2.16 13.13 6.01
CA PHE A 140 -2.25 13.70 7.34
C PHE A 140 -0.87 14.06 7.90
N ASP A 141 0.12 13.21 7.63
CA ASP A 141 1.48 13.41 8.10
C ASP A 141 2.26 14.45 7.27
N GLY A 142 1.64 15.03 6.27
CA GLY A 142 2.25 16.08 5.46
C GLY A 142 3.29 15.60 4.46
N LEU A 143 3.27 14.33 4.10
CA LEU A 143 4.23 13.77 3.16
C LEU A 143 3.85 14.11 1.71
N PRO A 144 4.82 14.12 0.78
CA PRO A 144 4.56 14.58 -0.59
C PRO A 144 3.52 13.74 -1.34
N TRP A 145 2.54 14.39 -1.93
CA TRP A 145 1.53 13.73 -2.73
C TRP A 145 1.09 14.65 -3.87
N GLU A 146 0.46 14.05 -4.88
CA GLU A 146 0.01 14.76 -6.06
C GLU A 146 -1.27 14.14 -6.60
N GLN A 147 -1.97 14.89 -7.46
CA GLN A 147 -3.12 14.39 -8.21
C GLN A 147 -2.73 14.29 -9.68
N CYS A 148 -3.59 13.69 -10.49
CA CYS A 148 -3.34 13.53 -11.93
C CYS A 148 -3.11 14.86 -12.66
#